data_5f74874c656926365d7104a3ce1736be
#
_entry.id   5f74874c656926365d7104a3ce1736be
#
_cell.length_a   1.000
_cell.length_b   1.000
_cell.length_c   1.000
_cell.angle_alpha   90.00
_cell.angle_beta   90.00
_cell.angle_gamma   90.00
#
_symmetry.space_group_name_H-M   'P 1'
#
loop_
_entity.id
_entity.type
_entity.pdbx_description
1 polymer ?
#
loop_
_entity_poly.entity_id
_entity_poly.type
_entity_poly.pdbx_seq_one_letter_code
_entity_poly.pdbx_strand_id
1 'polypeptide(L)'
;GSMLAGAGGLLGIALGSSQAAGYVDRAGRLTARIDELAFAPIDARPDAPADEWSGDRGCGVQYLSQQATARLMPLAGIDVDATAPLPERLVRLQELMATGDPRAGAVYRTVGTYLGYALLGYRAHYDLDHLLLLGRVMTGAGGGAIIAAARDVLAAETPAFAEALVIHLADERQKRH
;
A
#
# COMPACT_ATOMS: atom_id res chain seq x y z
N GLY A 1 -6.31 -20.83 14.18
CA GLY A 1 -5.12 -20.88 13.33
C GLY A 1 -5.03 -19.64 12.46
N SER A 2 -3.82 -19.24 12.07
CA SER A 2 -3.62 -18.11 11.18
C SER A 2 -4.31 -18.36 9.83
N MET A 3 -5.02 -17.34 9.30
CA MET A 3 -5.65 -17.37 7.99
C MET A 3 -4.65 -17.69 6.85
N LEU A 4 -3.36 -17.49 7.11
CA LEU A 4 -2.24 -17.68 6.18
C LEU A 4 -1.36 -18.87 6.56
N ALA A 5 -1.81 -19.76 7.46
CA ALA A 5 -1.05 -20.95 7.82
C ALA A 5 -0.84 -21.83 6.59
N GLY A 6 0.41 -22.03 6.19
CA GLY A 6 0.80 -22.81 5.01
C GLY A 6 0.79 -22.04 3.68
N ALA A 7 0.46 -20.75 3.66
CA ALA A 7 0.61 -19.93 2.45
C ALA A 7 2.09 -19.66 2.19
N GLY A 8 2.58 -20.04 1.00
CA GLY A 8 3.90 -19.69 0.48
C GLY A 8 3.77 -18.71 -0.67
N GLY A 9 4.87 -18.09 -1.07
CA GLY A 9 4.83 -17.01 -2.06
C GLY A 9 4.06 -15.80 -1.54
N LEU A 10 4.22 -15.48 -0.24
CA LEU A 10 3.47 -14.45 0.47
C LEU A 10 4.32 -13.21 0.69
N LEU A 11 3.94 -12.09 0.08
CA LEU A 11 4.48 -10.76 0.38
C LEU A 11 3.53 -10.03 1.32
N GLY A 12 4.02 -9.64 2.48
CA GLY A 12 3.33 -8.73 3.40
C GLY A 12 3.80 -7.30 3.18
N ILE A 13 2.87 -6.35 3.05
CA ILE A 13 3.19 -4.92 2.94
C ILE A 13 2.36 -4.15 3.98
N ALA A 14 3.04 -3.42 4.85
CA ALA A 14 2.42 -2.53 5.81
C ALA A 14 2.47 -1.08 5.30
N LEU A 15 1.29 -0.48 5.12
CA LEU A 15 1.13 0.94 4.79
C LEU A 15 0.88 1.72 6.08
N GLY A 16 1.96 2.16 6.71
CA GLY A 16 1.97 2.89 7.99
C GLY A 16 2.46 4.33 7.83
N SER A 17 3.14 4.86 8.85
CA SER A 17 3.89 6.13 8.75
C SER A 17 5.01 6.03 7.71
N SER A 18 5.59 4.83 7.59
CA SER A 18 6.43 4.41 6.49
C SER A 18 5.83 3.16 5.83
N GLN A 19 6.53 2.59 4.86
CA GLN A 19 6.22 1.29 4.27
C GLN A 19 7.17 0.25 4.87
N ALA A 20 6.64 -0.90 5.26
CA ALA A 20 7.43 -2.05 5.66
C ALA A 20 6.99 -3.29 4.88
N ALA A 21 7.90 -4.22 4.64
CA ALA A 21 7.57 -5.45 3.94
C ALA A 21 8.26 -6.66 4.56
N GLY A 22 7.75 -7.84 4.22
CA GLY A 22 8.34 -9.12 4.56
C GLY A 22 7.85 -10.20 3.62
N TYR A 23 8.70 -11.18 3.31
CA TYR A 23 8.41 -12.19 2.33
C TYR A 23 8.63 -13.61 2.87
N VAL A 24 7.67 -14.48 2.58
CA VAL A 24 7.75 -15.93 2.83
C VAL A 24 7.74 -16.65 1.49
N ASP A 25 8.76 -17.47 1.22
CA ASP A 25 8.88 -18.20 -0.04
C ASP A 25 7.81 -19.31 -0.18
N ARG A 26 7.71 -19.92 -1.37
CA ARG A 26 6.74 -21.00 -1.63
C ARG A 26 6.93 -22.23 -0.76
N ALA A 27 8.09 -22.40 -0.15
CA ALA A 27 8.35 -23.47 0.81
C ALA A 27 7.97 -23.08 2.26
N GLY A 28 7.38 -21.89 2.47
CA GLY A 28 6.95 -21.41 3.78
C GLY A 28 8.10 -20.88 4.66
N ARG A 29 9.25 -20.53 4.08
CA ARG A 29 10.43 -20.08 4.82
C ARG A 29 10.58 -18.56 4.71
N LEU A 30 10.98 -17.94 5.82
CA LEU A 30 11.49 -16.57 5.79
C LEU A 30 12.81 -16.56 5.02
N THR A 31 12.93 -15.68 4.06
CA THR A 31 14.15 -15.56 3.25
C THR A 31 15.13 -14.58 3.93
N ALA A 32 16.42 -14.67 3.56
CA ALA A 32 17.44 -13.73 4.01
C ALA A 32 17.42 -12.40 3.20
N ARG A 33 16.36 -12.15 2.41
CA ARG A 33 16.20 -10.89 1.66
C ARG A 33 15.94 -9.74 2.62
N ILE A 34 16.52 -8.61 2.31
CA ILE A 34 16.15 -7.34 2.93
C ILE A 34 14.98 -6.80 2.11
N ASP A 35 13.77 -6.88 2.68
CA ASP A 35 12.53 -6.48 1.99
C ASP A 35 12.24 -4.99 2.25
N GLU A 36 13.20 -4.12 1.97
CA GLU A 36 13.11 -2.67 2.19
C GLU A 36 12.37 -1.96 1.04
N LEU A 37 11.11 -2.35 0.82
CA LEU A 37 10.29 -1.80 -0.25
C LEU A 37 9.97 -0.31 -0.08
N ALA A 38 10.20 0.27 1.11
CA ALA A 38 10.13 1.71 1.32
C ALA A 38 11.06 2.49 0.37
N PHE A 39 12.21 1.92 0.05
CA PHE A 39 13.22 2.52 -0.83
C PHE A 39 13.19 1.94 -2.27
N ALA A 40 12.33 0.98 -2.54
CA ALA A 40 12.18 0.46 -3.89
C ALA A 40 11.70 1.56 -4.85
N PRO A 41 12.31 1.72 -6.04
CA PRO A 41 11.89 2.72 -7.00
C PRO A 41 10.51 2.35 -7.57
N ILE A 42 9.56 3.28 -7.49
CA ILE A 42 8.20 3.17 -8.04
C ILE A 42 7.99 4.17 -9.17
N ASP A 43 8.59 5.36 -9.05
CA ASP A 43 8.42 6.46 -10.01
C ASP A 43 9.77 7.01 -10.44
N ALA A 44 10.09 6.88 -11.73
CA ALA A 44 11.34 7.33 -12.30
C ALA A 44 11.29 8.79 -12.85
N ARG A 45 10.19 9.52 -12.65
CA ARG A 45 10.08 10.90 -13.12
C ARG A 45 11.05 11.83 -12.38
N PRO A 46 11.65 12.80 -13.08
CA PRO A 46 12.58 13.75 -12.44
C PRO A 46 11.94 14.61 -11.34
N ASP A 47 10.63 14.84 -11.42
CA ASP A 47 9.82 15.60 -10.47
C ASP A 47 9.13 14.71 -9.41
N ALA A 48 9.44 13.41 -9.37
CA ALA A 48 8.92 12.52 -8.36
C ALA A 48 9.24 13.03 -6.93
N PRO A 49 8.34 12.86 -5.96
CA PRO A 49 8.58 13.31 -4.58
C PRO A 49 9.82 12.63 -4.01
N ALA A 50 10.64 13.42 -3.31
CA ALA A 50 11.81 12.94 -2.61
C ALA A 50 11.42 12.50 -1.19
N ASP A 51 12.04 11.44 -0.71
CA ASP A 51 11.97 11.04 0.68
C ASP A 51 12.78 12.00 1.56
N GLU A 52 12.19 12.46 2.66
CA GLU A 52 12.81 13.46 3.53
C GLU A 52 14.07 12.94 4.24
N TRP A 53 14.16 11.64 4.44
CA TRP A 53 15.26 11.02 5.17
C TRP A 53 16.42 10.61 4.25
N SER A 54 16.14 9.90 3.15
CA SER A 54 17.18 9.42 2.24
C SER A 54 17.52 10.41 1.13
N GLY A 55 16.59 11.30 0.79
CA GLY A 55 16.68 12.16 -0.38
C GLY A 55 16.36 11.47 -1.70
N ASP A 56 16.09 10.16 -1.67
CA ASP A 56 15.75 9.37 -2.86
C ASP A 56 14.41 9.77 -3.43
N ARG A 57 14.34 9.89 -4.76
CA ARG A 57 13.12 10.26 -5.46
C ARG A 57 12.35 9.04 -5.93
N GLY A 58 11.03 9.14 -5.84
CA GLY A 58 10.14 8.14 -6.41
C GLY A 58 10.12 6.79 -5.71
N CYS A 59 10.60 6.73 -4.45
CA CYS A 59 10.66 5.50 -3.69
C CYS A 59 9.32 5.14 -3.04
N GLY A 60 9.13 3.85 -2.70
CA GLY A 60 7.90 3.24 -2.24
C GLY A 60 7.19 3.96 -1.11
N VAL A 61 7.94 4.47 -0.12
CA VAL A 61 7.37 5.21 1.01
C VAL A 61 6.56 6.43 0.59
N GLN A 62 6.95 7.09 -0.51
CA GLN A 62 6.26 8.27 -1.03
C GLN A 62 4.90 7.94 -1.69
N TYR A 63 4.62 6.67 -1.96
CA TYR A 63 3.44 6.20 -2.69
C TYR A 63 2.55 5.28 -1.87
N LEU A 64 3.12 4.53 -0.93
CA LEU A 64 2.45 3.44 -0.21
C LEU A 64 2.55 3.62 1.33
N SER A 65 2.33 4.84 1.80
CA SER A 65 2.35 5.19 3.23
C SER A 65 1.41 6.35 3.56
N GLN A 66 1.41 6.79 4.82
CA GLN A 66 0.70 8.02 5.24
C GLN A 66 1.26 9.27 4.55
N GLN A 67 2.51 9.28 4.11
CA GLN A 67 3.09 10.38 3.35
C GLN A 67 2.35 10.55 2.01
N ALA A 68 2.04 9.45 1.32
CA ALA A 68 1.25 9.47 0.10
C ALA A 68 -0.14 10.08 0.33
N THR A 69 -0.86 9.61 1.34
CA THR A 69 -2.20 10.13 1.64
C THR A 69 -2.18 11.62 1.98
N ALA A 70 -1.23 12.04 2.83
CA ALA A 70 -1.09 13.44 3.22
C ALA A 70 -0.77 14.37 2.04
N ARG A 71 0.07 13.93 1.10
CA ARG A 71 0.42 14.66 -0.11
C ARG A 71 -0.74 14.74 -1.11
N LEU A 72 -1.56 13.69 -1.19
CA LEU A 72 -2.68 13.62 -2.12
C LEU A 72 -3.92 14.41 -1.65
N MET A 73 -4.11 14.60 -0.34
CA MET A 73 -5.29 15.30 0.19
C MET A 73 -5.48 16.70 -0.40
N PRO A 74 -4.49 17.60 -0.38
CA PRO A 74 -4.66 18.93 -0.96
C PRO A 74 -4.88 18.87 -2.48
N LEU A 75 -4.28 17.91 -3.19
CA LEU A 75 -4.52 17.71 -4.62
C LEU A 75 -5.95 17.26 -4.93
N ALA A 76 -6.60 16.59 -3.98
CA ALA A 76 -8.01 16.22 -4.06
C ALA A 76 -8.95 17.33 -3.57
N GLY A 77 -8.44 18.51 -3.19
CA GLY A 77 -9.22 19.61 -2.64
C GLY A 77 -9.67 19.39 -1.19
N ILE A 78 -8.98 18.54 -0.45
CA ILE A 78 -9.19 18.37 0.99
C ILE A 78 -8.24 19.29 1.73
N ASP A 79 -8.82 20.25 2.44
CA ASP A 79 -8.05 21.17 3.28
C ASP A 79 -7.56 20.44 4.55
N VAL A 80 -6.27 20.53 4.78
CA VAL A 80 -5.59 19.94 5.96
C VAL A 80 -4.49 20.87 6.41
N ASP A 81 -4.31 20.96 7.71
CA ASP A 81 -3.15 21.64 8.29
C ASP A 81 -1.87 20.90 7.87
N ALA A 82 -1.03 21.59 7.09
CA ALA A 82 0.24 21.05 6.62
C ALA A 82 1.26 20.82 7.75
N THR A 83 1.04 21.38 8.94
CA THR A 83 1.88 21.18 10.12
C THR A 83 1.39 20.05 11.03
N ALA A 84 0.14 19.59 10.85
CA ALA A 84 -0.40 18.49 11.63
C ALA A 84 0.38 17.18 11.38
N PRO A 85 0.57 16.34 12.41
CA PRO A 85 1.22 15.05 12.25
C PRO A 85 0.50 14.14 11.24
N LEU A 86 1.26 13.32 10.50
CA LEU A 86 0.71 12.39 9.51
C LEU A 86 -0.44 11.51 10.04
N PRO A 87 -0.38 10.95 11.27
CA PRO A 87 -1.49 10.18 11.81
C PRO A 87 -2.80 10.97 11.95
N GLU A 88 -2.74 12.24 12.31
CA GLU A 88 -3.92 13.10 12.45
C GLU A 88 -4.54 13.41 11.08
N ARG A 89 -3.71 13.71 10.09
CA ARG A 89 -4.18 13.87 8.71
C ARG A 89 -4.85 12.60 8.19
N LEU A 90 -4.30 11.44 8.50
CA LEU A 90 -4.92 10.16 8.11
C LEU A 90 -6.27 9.96 8.80
N VAL A 91 -6.40 10.27 10.09
CA VAL A 91 -7.70 10.22 10.80
C VAL A 91 -8.73 11.09 10.09
N ARG A 92 -8.36 12.33 9.73
CA ARG A 92 -9.24 13.22 8.98
C ARG A 92 -9.68 12.63 7.63
N LEU A 93 -8.75 12.01 6.89
CA LEU A 93 -9.07 11.33 5.63
C LEU A 93 -10.01 10.14 5.84
N GLN A 94 -9.81 9.36 6.90
CA GLN A 94 -10.67 8.23 7.25
C GLN A 94 -12.10 8.66 7.62
N GLU A 95 -12.24 9.75 8.36
CA GLU A 95 -13.55 10.34 8.68
C GLU A 95 -14.31 10.76 7.41
N LEU A 96 -13.64 11.47 6.50
CA LEU A 96 -14.22 11.85 5.22
C LEU A 96 -14.61 10.63 4.38
N MET A 97 -13.77 9.60 4.37
CA MET A 97 -14.07 8.35 3.67
C MET A 97 -15.29 7.63 4.27
N ALA A 98 -15.42 7.63 5.59
CA ALA A 98 -16.55 7.03 6.30
C ALA A 98 -17.89 7.75 6.01
N THR A 99 -17.85 9.04 5.72
CA THR A 99 -19.04 9.83 5.30
C THR A 99 -19.31 9.77 3.79
N GLY A 100 -18.49 9.04 3.03
CA GLY A 100 -18.66 8.90 1.58
C GLY A 100 -18.17 10.10 0.76
N ASP A 101 -17.28 10.93 1.30
CA ASP A 101 -16.71 12.07 0.55
C ASP A 101 -15.95 11.56 -0.68
N PRO A 102 -16.35 11.97 -1.90
CA PRO A 102 -15.72 11.48 -3.13
C PRO A 102 -14.24 11.87 -3.26
N ARG A 103 -13.82 12.96 -2.61
CA ARG A 103 -12.43 13.42 -2.59
C ARG A 103 -11.55 12.47 -1.80
N ALA A 104 -12.02 11.99 -0.64
CA ALA A 104 -11.34 10.96 0.13
C ALA A 104 -11.24 9.66 -0.67
N GLY A 105 -12.33 9.26 -1.33
CA GLY A 105 -12.33 8.13 -2.24
C GLY A 105 -11.30 8.26 -3.36
N ALA A 106 -11.10 9.45 -3.92
CA ALA A 106 -10.10 9.71 -4.95
C ALA A 106 -8.67 9.50 -4.42
N VAL A 107 -8.37 9.99 -3.21
CA VAL A 107 -7.07 9.77 -2.55
C VAL A 107 -6.78 8.27 -2.40
N TYR A 108 -7.70 7.50 -1.85
CA TYR A 108 -7.51 6.06 -1.66
C TYR A 108 -7.38 5.30 -2.98
N ARG A 109 -8.19 5.64 -4.01
CA ARG A 109 -8.04 5.03 -5.35
C ARG A 109 -6.68 5.33 -5.96
N THR A 110 -6.15 6.54 -5.80
CA THR A 110 -4.82 6.90 -6.30
C THR A 110 -3.72 6.06 -5.63
N VAL A 111 -3.79 5.88 -4.31
CA VAL A 111 -2.86 4.98 -3.60
C VAL A 111 -3.00 3.53 -4.10
N GLY A 112 -4.23 3.08 -4.37
CA GLY A 112 -4.49 1.77 -4.97
C GLY A 112 -3.89 1.60 -6.36
N THR A 113 -3.99 2.64 -7.20
CA THR A 113 -3.33 2.67 -8.52
C THR A 113 -1.81 2.54 -8.37
N TYR A 114 -1.21 3.26 -7.44
CA TYR A 114 0.22 3.12 -7.15
C TYR A 114 0.59 1.70 -6.71
N LEU A 115 -0.22 1.10 -5.83
CA LEU A 115 -0.02 -0.29 -5.40
C LEU A 115 -0.09 -1.26 -6.58
N GLY A 116 -1.06 -1.11 -7.47
CA GLY A 116 -1.19 -1.95 -8.65
C GLY A 116 0.07 -1.92 -9.52
N TYR A 117 0.57 -0.75 -9.85
CA TYR A 117 1.82 -0.62 -10.62
C TYR A 117 3.05 -1.10 -9.86
N ALA A 118 3.14 -0.85 -8.54
CA ALA A 118 4.23 -1.38 -7.72
C ALA A 118 4.27 -2.91 -7.74
N LEU A 119 3.12 -3.58 -7.68
CA LEU A 119 3.03 -5.04 -7.73
C LEU A 119 3.51 -5.61 -9.07
N LEU A 120 3.35 -4.89 -10.19
CA LEU A 120 3.93 -5.29 -11.46
C LEU A 120 5.47 -5.31 -11.43
N GLY A 121 6.08 -4.38 -10.71
CA GLY A 121 7.52 -4.38 -10.46
C GLY A 121 7.92 -5.49 -9.48
N TYR A 122 7.20 -5.63 -8.38
CA TYR A 122 7.55 -6.58 -7.31
C TYR A 122 7.49 -8.04 -7.78
N ARG A 123 6.54 -8.42 -8.65
CA ARG A 123 6.45 -9.77 -9.18
C ARG A 123 7.69 -10.22 -9.97
N ALA A 124 8.53 -9.29 -10.42
CA ALA A 124 9.80 -9.63 -11.07
C ALA A 124 10.85 -10.15 -10.07
N HIS A 125 10.65 -9.87 -8.78
CA HIS A 125 11.60 -10.20 -7.71
C HIS A 125 11.05 -11.21 -6.70
N TYR A 126 9.74 -11.38 -6.62
CA TYR A 126 9.05 -12.26 -5.68
C TYR A 126 8.16 -13.26 -6.43
N ASP A 127 8.18 -14.52 -6.01
CA ASP A 127 7.16 -15.49 -6.40
C ASP A 127 5.87 -15.12 -5.64
N LEU A 128 5.02 -14.30 -6.25
CA LEU A 128 3.94 -13.61 -5.59
C LEU A 128 2.61 -14.32 -5.86
N ASP A 129 2.24 -15.26 -4.98
CA ASP A 129 0.96 -15.97 -5.00
C ASP A 129 -0.06 -15.31 -4.06
N HIS A 130 0.44 -14.76 -2.93
CA HIS A 130 -0.37 -14.09 -1.92
C HIS A 130 0.20 -12.71 -1.57
N LEU A 131 -0.68 -11.74 -1.39
CA LEU A 131 -0.37 -10.41 -0.88
C LEU A 131 -1.14 -10.18 0.41
N LEU A 132 -0.44 -9.87 1.51
CA LEU A 132 -1.05 -9.43 2.76
C LEU A 132 -0.86 -7.92 2.91
N LEU A 133 -1.96 -7.19 2.98
CA LEU A 133 -1.97 -5.75 3.22
C LEU A 133 -2.39 -5.45 4.66
N LEU A 134 -1.61 -4.59 5.30
CA LEU A 134 -1.83 -4.17 6.69
C LEU A 134 -1.41 -2.71 6.89
N GLY A 135 -1.54 -2.21 8.10
CA GLY A 135 -1.18 -0.84 8.43
C GLY A 135 -2.38 0.11 8.48
N ARG A 136 -2.16 1.30 9.08
CA ARG A 136 -3.24 2.25 9.35
C ARG A 136 -3.91 2.81 8.10
N VAL A 137 -3.18 2.93 6.99
CA VAL A 137 -3.75 3.39 5.71
C VAL A 137 -4.78 2.39 5.18
N MET A 138 -4.63 1.11 5.51
CA MET A 138 -5.51 0.03 5.05
C MET A 138 -6.77 -0.15 5.92
N THR A 139 -6.95 0.64 6.98
CA THR A 139 -8.10 0.48 7.88
C THR A 139 -9.39 1.09 7.32
N GLY A 140 -10.54 0.51 7.68
CA GLY A 140 -11.85 1.00 7.27
C GLY A 140 -12.12 0.86 5.76
N ALA A 141 -13.03 1.66 5.24
CA ALA A 141 -13.45 1.62 3.83
C ALA A 141 -12.31 1.98 2.85
N GLY A 142 -11.31 2.73 3.31
CA GLY A 142 -10.16 3.11 2.49
C GLY A 142 -9.35 1.92 2.00
N GLY A 143 -9.14 0.90 2.84
CA GLY A 143 -8.43 -0.32 2.45
C GLY A 143 -9.11 -1.07 1.31
N GLY A 144 -10.44 -1.16 1.35
CA GLY A 144 -11.22 -1.74 0.25
C GLY A 144 -11.07 -0.97 -1.07
N ALA A 145 -11.08 0.37 -1.01
CA ALA A 145 -10.90 1.22 -2.18
C ALA A 145 -9.48 1.07 -2.80
N ILE A 146 -8.45 0.95 -1.96
CA ILE A 146 -7.07 0.67 -2.42
C ILE A 146 -7.01 -0.68 -3.15
N ILE A 147 -7.56 -1.74 -2.55
CA ILE A 147 -7.54 -3.08 -3.15
C ILE A 147 -8.29 -3.09 -4.48
N ALA A 148 -9.47 -2.46 -4.55
CA ALA A 148 -10.24 -2.38 -5.79
C ALA A 148 -9.45 -1.70 -6.91
N ALA A 149 -8.88 -0.53 -6.66
CA ALA A 149 -8.10 0.20 -7.65
C ALA A 149 -6.82 -0.54 -8.06
N ALA A 150 -6.15 -1.23 -7.12
CA ALA A 150 -5.00 -2.07 -7.46
C ALA A 150 -5.39 -3.23 -8.37
N ARG A 151 -6.54 -3.89 -8.10
CA ARG A 151 -7.06 -4.96 -8.96
C ARG A 151 -7.42 -4.45 -10.36
N ASP A 152 -7.98 -3.25 -10.48
CA ASP A 152 -8.29 -2.65 -11.79
C ASP A 152 -7.02 -2.47 -12.63
N VAL A 153 -5.92 -1.99 -12.03
CA VAL A 153 -4.61 -1.88 -12.70
C VAL A 153 -4.11 -3.26 -13.11
N LEU A 154 -4.11 -4.23 -12.19
CA LEU A 154 -3.60 -5.57 -12.49
C LEU A 154 -4.42 -6.26 -13.59
N ALA A 155 -5.74 -6.09 -13.58
CA ALA A 155 -6.62 -6.66 -14.61
C ALA A 155 -6.38 -6.04 -15.99
N ALA A 156 -6.10 -4.73 -16.04
CA ALA A 156 -5.80 -4.04 -17.28
C ALA A 156 -4.43 -4.41 -17.87
N GLU A 157 -3.41 -4.49 -17.01
CA GLU A 157 -2.02 -4.66 -17.44
C GLU A 157 -1.61 -6.13 -17.57
N THR A 158 -2.15 -7.01 -16.72
CA THR A 158 -1.75 -8.42 -16.66
C THR A 158 -2.86 -9.30 -16.08
N PRO A 159 -3.91 -9.61 -16.88
CA PRO A 159 -5.09 -10.34 -16.41
C PRO A 159 -4.77 -11.67 -15.72
N ALA A 160 -3.86 -12.45 -16.27
CA ALA A 160 -3.49 -13.75 -15.71
C ALA A 160 -2.87 -13.63 -14.30
N PHE A 161 -2.09 -12.58 -14.04
CA PHE A 161 -1.56 -12.33 -12.70
C PHE A 161 -2.65 -11.81 -11.75
N ALA A 162 -3.55 -10.96 -12.24
CA ALA A 162 -4.68 -10.46 -11.47
C ALA A 162 -5.59 -11.61 -10.97
N GLU A 163 -5.83 -12.61 -11.81
CA GLU A 163 -6.61 -13.80 -11.46
C GLU A 163 -5.89 -14.73 -10.47
N ALA A 164 -4.58 -14.87 -10.61
CA ALA A 164 -3.79 -15.76 -9.77
C ALA A 164 -3.49 -15.19 -8.37
N LEU A 165 -3.36 -13.85 -8.25
CA LEU A 165 -2.96 -13.20 -7.00
C LEU A 165 -4.10 -13.16 -5.99
N VAL A 166 -3.88 -13.78 -4.82
CA VAL A 166 -4.81 -13.70 -3.69
C VAL A 166 -4.43 -12.55 -2.77
N ILE A 167 -5.30 -11.54 -2.65
CA ILE A 167 -5.07 -10.38 -1.79
C ILE A 167 -5.83 -10.55 -0.47
N HIS A 168 -5.10 -10.44 0.63
CA HIS A 168 -5.60 -10.51 2.00
C HIS A 168 -5.50 -9.12 2.65
N LEU A 169 -6.53 -8.73 3.36
CA LEU A 169 -6.53 -7.55 4.23
C LEU A 169 -6.51 -8.04 5.68
N ALA A 170 -5.53 -7.59 6.46
CA ALA A 170 -5.47 -7.93 7.88
C ALA A 170 -6.64 -7.28 8.64
N ASP A 171 -7.44 -8.09 9.34
CA ASP A 171 -8.46 -7.59 10.25
C ASP A 171 -7.80 -7.01 11.50
N GLU A 172 -8.28 -5.86 11.99
CA GLU A 172 -7.80 -5.23 13.22
C GLU A 172 -7.98 -6.13 14.47
N ARG A 173 -8.95 -7.05 14.42
CA ARG A 173 -9.19 -8.03 15.50
C ARG A 173 -8.06 -9.05 15.64
N GLN A 174 -7.30 -9.29 14.58
CA GLN A 174 -6.19 -10.26 14.58
C GLN A 174 -4.86 -9.68 15.12
N LYS A 175 -4.78 -8.35 15.35
CA LYS A 175 -3.60 -7.67 15.89
C LYS A 175 -3.44 -7.81 17.42
N ARG A 176 -4.38 -8.46 18.12
CA ARG A 176 -4.42 -8.53 19.59
C ARG A 176 -3.99 -9.90 20.17
N HIS A 177 -3.26 -10.70 19.41
CA HIS A 177 -2.73 -11.99 19.91
C HIS A 177 -1.25 -12.13 19.66
#